data_4cceb8aa7a52939f7e6d088454c5e319
#
_entry.id   4cceb8aa7a52939f7e6d088454c5e319
#
_cell.length_a   1.000
_cell.length_b   1.000
_cell.length_c   1.000
_cell.angle_alpha   90.00
_cell.angle_beta   90.00
_cell.angle_gamma   90.00
#
_symmetry.space_group_name_H-M   'P 1'
#
loop_
_entity.id
_entity.type
_entity.pdbx_description
1 polymer ?
#
loop_
_entity_poly.entity_id
_entity_poly.type
_entity_poly.pdbx_seq_one_letter_code
_entity_poly.pdbx_strand_id
1 'polypeptide(L)'
;MKKTLVIALLALVSVGANAEQKKDSVKSNKPVFTVVKENKITSIKDQNRSGTCWDYSTLSFFEAEILKKTGKTYDLCESFVANKTYMDRATQVVRFHGDCQFSQGGSAYDPLYVFQH
;
A
#
# COMPACT_ATOMS: atom_id res chain seq x y z
N MET A 1 24.85 -57.35 -30.24
CA MET A 1 25.98 -56.39 -30.25
C MET A 1 25.53 -54.94 -30.53
N LYS A 2 24.20 -54.60 -30.62
CA LYS A 2 23.72 -53.21 -30.86
C LYS A 2 23.08 -52.54 -29.64
N LYS A 3 22.89 -53.25 -28.52
CA LYS A 3 22.26 -52.72 -27.31
C LYS A 3 23.23 -52.19 -26.24
N THR A 4 24.48 -52.55 -26.31
CA THR A 4 25.55 -52.12 -25.38
C THR A 4 26.17 -50.78 -25.75
N LEU A 5 26.01 -50.34 -27.00
CA LEU A 5 26.60 -49.09 -27.50
C LEU A 5 25.73 -47.86 -27.11
N VAL A 6 24.43 -48.06 -26.86
CA VAL A 6 23.49 -46.98 -26.51
C VAL A 6 23.61 -46.60 -25.02
N ILE A 7 24.01 -47.56 -24.18
CA ILE A 7 24.16 -47.31 -22.72
C ILE A 7 25.46 -46.54 -22.42
N ALA A 8 26.47 -46.69 -23.23
CA ALA A 8 27.73 -45.95 -23.05
C ALA A 8 27.64 -44.47 -23.45
N LEU A 9 26.68 -44.11 -24.31
CA LEU A 9 26.51 -42.71 -24.77
C LEU A 9 25.68 -41.88 -23.79
N LEU A 10 24.91 -42.50 -22.92
CA LEU A 10 24.07 -41.82 -21.90
C LEU A 10 24.81 -41.51 -20.60
N ALA A 11 25.98 -42.09 -20.36
CA ALA A 11 26.78 -41.88 -19.18
C ALA A 11 27.73 -40.67 -19.25
N LEU A 12 27.85 -40.01 -20.41
CA LEU A 12 28.78 -38.90 -20.65
C LEU A 12 28.15 -37.50 -20.52
N VAL A 13 26.87 -37.41 -20.20
CA VAL A 13 26.16 -36.11 -20.13
C VAL A 13 25.95 -35.60 -18.68
N SER A 14 26.42 -36.31 -17.66
CA SER A 14 26.21 -35.94 -16.26
C SER A 14 27.42 -35.31 -15.55
N VAL A 15 28.42 -34.85 -16.29
CA VAL A 15 29.52 -34.04 -15.70
C VAL A 15 29.47 -32.66 -16.33
N GLY A 16 28.70 -31.78 -15.75
CA GLY A 16 28.69 -30.44 -16.27
C GLY A 16 27.84 -29.48 -15.40
N ALA A 17 28.57 -28.64 -14.76
CA ALA A 17 28.12 -27.32 -14.28
C ALA A 17 27.50 -27.24 -12.88
N ASN A 18 28.29 -27.56 -11.88
CA ASN A 18 28.26 -26.69 -10.70
C ASN A 18 28.98 -25.38 -11.07
N ALA A 19 28.28 -24.49 -11.74
CA ALA A 19 28.68 -23.10 -11.81
C ALA A 19 28.32 -22.50 -10.44
N GLU A 20 29.27 -22.49 -9.51
CA GLU A 20 29.22 -21.59 -8.36
C GLU A 20 29.08 -20.18 -8.90
N GLN A 21 27.85 -19.67 -8.88
CA GLN A 21 27.62 -18.25 -9.02
C GLN A 21 28.28 -17.56 -7.82
N LYS A 22 29.54 -17.18 -8.01
CA LYS A 22 30.21 -16.21 -7.17
C LYS A 22 29.32 -14.97 -7.18
N LYS A 23 28.49 -14.82 -6.14
CA LYS A 23 27.79 -13.56 -5.84
C LYS A 23 28.88 -12.55 -5.54
N ASP A 24 29.33 -11.83 -6.57
CA ASP A 24 30.06 -10.61 -6.36
C ASP A 24 29.16 -9.71 -5.51
N SER A 25 29.49 -9.58 -4.26
CA SER A 25 28.86 -8.62 -3.37
C SER A 25 29.27 -7.23 -3.84
N VAL A 26 28.53 -6.72 -4.82
CA VAL A 26 28.58 -5.31 -5.17
C VAL A 26 28.30 -4.57 -3.87
N LYS A 27 29.31 -3.97 -3.25
CA LYS A 27 29.16 -3.06 -2.14
C LYS A 27 28.22 -1.96 -2.59
N SER A 28 26.95 -2.11 -2.21
CA SER A 28 25.93 -1.12 -2.51
C SER A 28 26.32 0.17 -1.76
N ASN A 29 26.73 1.19 -2.50
CA ASN A 29 26.92 2.55 -1.98
C ASN A 29 25.58 3.22 -1.65
N LYS A 30 24.59 2.43 -1.22
CA LYS A 30 23.32 2.98 -0.76
C LYS A 30 23.55 3.70 0.56
N PRO A 31 23.01 4.91 0.72
CA PRO A 31 23.10 5.61 1.99
C PRO A 31 22.44 4.78 3.09
N VAL A 32 23.13 4.68 4.23
CA VAL A 32 22.59 4.01 5.42
C VAL A 32 21.89 5.07 6.25
N PHE A 33 20.58 4.93 6.40
CA PHE A 33 19.77 5.82 7.23
C PHE A 33 19.62 5.23 8.62
N THR A 34 19.81 6.05 9.65
CA THR A 34 19.50 5.71 11.04
C THR A 34 18.19 6.37 11.45
N VAL A 35 17.29 5.58 12.04
CA VAL A 35 16.03 6.11 12.58
C VAL A 35 16.34 6.91 13.83
N VAL A 36 16.12 8.23 13.78
CA VAL A 36 16.33 9.14 14.92
C VAL A 36 15.11 9.17 15.82
N LYS A 37 13.91 9.10 15.23
CA LYS A 37 12.64 9.09 15.94
C LYS A 37 11.59 8.34 15.11
N GLU A 38 10.86 7.45 15.76
CA GLU A 38 9.75 6.72 15.17
C GLU A 38 8.46 7.07 15.92
N ASN A 39 7.43 7.44 15.19
CA ASN A 39 6.10 7.60 15.73
C ASN A 39 5.33 6.27 15.59
N LYS A 40 4.67 5.84 16.65
CA LYS A 40 3.78 4.67 16.59
C LYS A 40 2.60 4.98 15.68
N ILE A 41 2.32 4.06 14.80
CA ILE A 41 1.19 4.11 13.85
C ILE A 41 0.31 2.87 14.02
N THR A 42 -0.92 2.95 13.54
CA THR A 42 -1.82 1.80 13.38
C THR A 42 -1.39 0.95 12.19
N SER A 43 -2.06 -0.19 11.96
CA SER A 43 -1.79 -1.04 10.80
C SER A 43 -2.05 -0.29 9.49
N ILE A 44 -1.21 -0.55 8.49
CA ILE A 44 -1.39 0.00 7.15
C ILE A 44 -2.61 -0.68 6.51
N LYS A 45 -3.50 0.13 5.94
CA LYS A 45 -4.72 -0.31 5.26
C LYS A 45 -4.57 -0.23 3.76
N ASP A 46 -5.18 -1.17 3.05
CA ASP A 46 -5.18 -1.22 1.59
C ASP A 46 -6.46 -0.57 1.04
N GLN A 47 -6.33 0.58 0.38
CA GLN A 47 -7.44 1.23 -0.31
C GLN A 47 -7.85 0.55 -1.62
N ASN A 48 -7.05 -0.43 -2.10
CA ASN A 48 -7.22 -1.07 -3.40
C ASN A 48 -7.28 -0.02 -4.54
N ARG A 49 -8.17 -0.20 -5.51
CA ARG A 49 -8.33 0.66 -6.70
C ARG A 49 -9.29 1.83 -6.50
N SER A 50 -9.69 2.12 -5.28
CA SER A 50 -10.56 3.26 -4.99
C SER A 50 -9.79 4.59 -5.06
N GLY A 51 -10.45 5.66 -5.47
CA GLY A 51 -9.88 7.02 -5.46
C GLY A 51 -9.95 7.70 -4.09
N THR A 52 -9.86 6.93 -2.99
CA THR A 52 -10.07 7.39 -1.60
C THR A 52 -8.77 7.55 -0.81
N CYS A 53 -7.64 7.74 -1.48
CA CYS A 53 -6.34 7.94 -0.80
C CYS A 53 -6.36 9.10 0.22
N TRP A 54 -7.12 10.15 -0.08
CA TRP A 54 -7.32 11.31 0.79
C TRP A 54 -7.97 10.92 2.12
N ASP A 55 -8.91 10.00 2.09
CA ASP A 55 -9.64 9.50 3.26
C ASP A 55 -8.76 8.56 4.09
N TYR A 56 -8.22 7.52 3.48
CA TYR A 56 -7.32 6.56 4.13
C TYR A 56 -6.12 7.23 4.80
N SER A 57 -5.48 8.20 4.13
CA SER A 57 -4.34 8.92 4.71
C SER A 57 -4.73 9.80 5.89
N THR A 58 -5.88 10.46 5.81
CA THR A 58 -6.35 11.34 6.88
C THR A 58 -6.81 10.54 8.10
N LEU A 59 -7.55 9.46 7.91
CA LEU A 59 -7.99 8.60 9.01
C LEU A 59 -6.82 7.90 9.69
N SER A 60 -5.84 7.41 8.93
CA SER A 60 -4.61 6.84 9.50
C SER A 60 -3.85 7.85 10.36
N PHE A 61 -3.81 9.11 9.94
CA PHE A 61 -3.23 10.17 10.76
C PHE A 61 -4.00 10.37 12.08
N PHE A 62 -5.33 10.42 12.04
CA PHE A 62 -6.14 10.53 13.27
C PHE A 62 -5.99 9.34 14.18
N GLU A 63 -5.97 8.13 13.64
CA GLU A 63 -5.73 6.92 14.41
C GLU A 63 -4.37 6.95 15.12
N ALA A 64 -3.33 7.39 14.41
CA ALA A 64 -1.99 7.54 15.00
C ALA A 64 -1.96 8.58 16.12
N GLU A 65 -2.65 9.72 15.96
CA GLU A 65 -2.73 10.75 17.00
C GLU A 65 -3.57 10.29 18.21
N ILE A 66 -4.65 9.53 17.99
CA ILE A 66 -5.44 8.93 19.06
C ILE A 66 -4.58 7.90 19.82
N LEU A 67 -3.88 7.03 19.09
CA LEU A 67 -2.97 6.04 19.70
C LEU A 67 -1.90 6.73 20.56
N LYS A 68 -1.30 7.80 20.06
CA LYS A 68 -0.28 8.58 20.78
C LYS A 68 -0.84 9.22 22.05
N LYS A 69 -2.06 9.75 22.00
CA LYS A 69 -2.70 10.45 23.15
C LYS A 69 -3.29 9.50 24.18
N THR A 70 -3.89 8.40 23.73
CA THR A 70 -4.70 7.53 24.59
C THR A 70 -4.05 6.18 24.88
N GLY A 71 -3.08 5.77 24.08
CA GLY A 71 -2.48 4.43 24.09
C GLY A 71 -3.41 3.34 23.57
N LYS A 72 -4.59 3.69 23.04
CA LYS A 72 -5.58 2.76 22.51
C LYS A 72 -5.60 2.81 20.99
N THR A 73 -5.74 1.64 20.37
CA THR A 73 -5.90 1.50 18.93
C THR A 73 -7.38 1.57 18.57
N TYR A 74 -7.70 2.39 17.59
CA TYR A 74 -9.02 2.48 16.98
C TYR A 74 -8.88 2.23 15.49
N ASP A 75 -9.95 1.71 14.90
CA ASP A 75 -10.10 1.47 13.47
C ASP A 75 -11.27 2.32 12.98
N LEU A 76 -10.94 3.44 12.33
CA LEU A 76 -11.94 4.36 11.79
C LEU A 76 -12.44 3.84 10.45
N CYS A 77 -13.73 3.99 10.19
CA CYS A 77 -14.37 3.44 8.99
C CYS A 77 -14.26 4.40 7.81
N GLU A 78 -13.33 4.15 6.91
CA GLU A 78 -13.12 4.94 5.69
C GLU A 78 -14.36 4.91 4.78
N SER A 79 -15.00 3.77 4.65
CA SER A 79 -16.20 3.65 3.83
C SER A 79 -17.34 4.54 4.31
N PHE A 80 -17.46 4.77 5.62
CA PHE A 80 -18.44 5.68 6.18
C PHE A 80 -18.14 7.13 5.78
N VAL A 81 -16.90 7.56 5.97
CA VAL A 81 -16.48 8.94 5.66
C VAL A 81 -16.58 9.22 4.16
N ALA A 82 -16.08 8.31 3.32
CA ALA A 82 -16.20 8.43 1.87
C ALA A 82 -17.66 8.51 1.41
N ASN A 83 -18.53 7.65 1.95
CA ASN A 83 -19.97 7.67 1.63
C ASN A 83 -20.62 9.02 1.99
N LYS A 84 -20.39 9.51 3.19
CA LYS A 84 -20.93 10.80 3.63
C LYS A 84 -20.45 11.96 2.77
N THR A 85 -19.15 11.99 2.47
CA THR A 85 -18.56 13.01 1.60
C THR A 85 -19.17 12.98 0.19
N TYR A 86 -19.35 11.79 -0.40
CA TYR A 86 -19.94 11.69 -1.74
C TYR A 86 -21.42 12.04 -1.76
N MET A 87 -22.17 11.70 -0.74
CA MET A 87 -23.59 12.09 -0.63
C MET A 87 -23.74 13.60 -0.51
N ASP A 88 -22.90 14.25 0.26
CA ASP A 88 -22.91 15.70 0.38
C ASP A 88 -22.54 16.39 -0.94
N ARG A 89 -21.46 15.94 -1.59
CA ARG A 89 -21.07 16.42 -2.92
C ARG A 89 -22.16 16.22 -3.97
N ALA A 90 -22.80 15.05 -4.01
CA ALA A 90 -23.91 14.78 -4.93
C ALA A 90 -25.05 15.79 -4.71
N THR A 91 -25.38 16.08 -3.44
CA THR A 91 -26.37 17.09 -3.10
C THR A 91 -25.96 18.48 -3.58
N GLN A 92 -24.69 18.86 -3.43
CA GLN A 92 -24.16 20.13 -3.92
C GLN A 92 -24.23 20.22 -5.44
N VAL A 93 -23.85 19.16 -6.17
CA VAL A 93 -23.95 19.11 -7.65
C VAL A 93 -25.38 19.39 -8.11
N VAL A 94 -26.36 18.78 -7.46
CA VAL A 94 -27.79 19.03 -7.78
C VAL A 94 -28.20 20.47 -7.49
N ARG A 95 -27.83 20.99 -6.31
CA ARG A 95 -28.16 22.37 -5.89
C ARG A 95 -27.52 23.44 -6.78
N PHE A 96 -26.31 23.18 -7.28
CA PHE A 96 -25.58 24.08 -8.15
C PHE A 96 -25.80 23.77 -9.66
N HIS A 97 -26.86 23.01 -10.00
CA HIS A 97 -27.20 22.68 -11.38
C HIS A 97 -26.05 22.07 -12.20
N GLY A 98 -25.18 21.32 -11.55
CA GLY A 98 -24.02 20.72 -12.18
C GLY A 98 -22.78 21.60 -12.28
N ASP A 99 -22.80 22.82 -11.76
CA ASP A 99 -21.68 23.76 -11.78
C ASP A 99 -20.65 23.49 -10.69
N CYS A 100 -20.48 22.22 -10.32
CA CYS A 100 -19.38 21.80 -9.45
C CYS A 100 -18.91 20.40 -9.85
N GLN A 101 -17.60 20.18 -9.66
CA GLN A 101 -16.98 18.92 -10.06
C GLN A 101 -17.33 17.81 -9.07
N PHE A 102 -17.88 16.71 -9.61
CA PHE A 102 -18.08 15.47 -8.85
C PHE A 102 -17.03 14.44 -9.25
N SER A 103 -16.08 14.15 -8.36
CA SER A 103 -15.01 13.19 -8.59
C SER A 103 -14.70 12.37 -7.34
N GLN A 104 -13.94 11.29 -7.51
CA GLN A 104 -13.52 10.42 -6.40
C GLN A 104 -12.46 11.06 -5.49
N GLY A 105 -11.71 12.03 -6.01
CA GLY A 105 -10.68 12.74 -5.24
C GLY A 105 -11.27 13.53 -4.08
N GLY A 106 -10.43 13.87 -3.12
CA GLY A 106 -10.80 14.64 -1.95
C GLY A 106 -9.58 15.23 -1.25
N SER A 107 -9.83 15.87 -0.12
CA SER A 107 -8.80 16.50 0.71
C SER A 107 -8.91 16.03 2.15
N ALA A 108 -7.89 16.34 2.96
CA ALA A 108 -7.93 16.07 4.39
C ALA A 108 -9.04 16.85 5.13
N TYR A 109 -9.60 17.88 4.49
CA TYR A 109 -10.72 18.64 5.05
C TYR A 109 -12.04 17.85 5.04
N ASP A 110 -12.23 16.98 4.05
CA ASP A 110 -13.48 16.22 3.89
C ASP A 110 -13.79 15.31 5.10
N PRO A 111 -12.85 14.49 5.61
CA PRO A 111 -13.06 13.73 6.83
C PRO A 111 -13.32 14.61 8.05
N LEU A 112 -12.60 15.74 8.17
CA LEU A 112 -12.85 16.70 9.27
C LEU A 112 -14.26 17.23 9.23
N TYR A 113 -14.75 17.61 8.05
CA TYR A 113 -16.11 18.08 7.87
C TYR A 113 -17.16 17.04 8.29
N VAL A 114 -16.97 15.78 7.86
CA VAL A 114 -17.85 14.65 8.22
C VAL A 114 -17.92 14.42 9.73
N PHE A 115 -16.80 14.60 10.45
CA PHE A 115 -16.78 14.44 11.91
C PHE A 115 -17.41 15.62 12.68
N GLN A 116 -17.56 16.76 12.04
CA GLN A 116 -18.16 17.97 12.65
C GLN A 116 -19.66 18.06 12.42
N HIS A 117 -20.22 17.32 11.44
CA HIS A 117 -21.63 17.39 11.00
C HIS A 117 -22.26 16.00 10.92
#